data_8fb4caf8c80372136eccd190a82a9493
#
_entry.id   8fb4caf8c80372136eccd190a82a9493
#
_cell.length_a   1.000
_cell.length_b   1.000
_cell.length_c   1.000
_cell.angle_alpha   90.00
_cell.angle_beta   90.00
_cell.angle_gamma   90.00
#
_symmetry.space_group_name_H-M   'P 1'
#
loop_
_entity.id
_entity.type
_entity.pdbx_description
1 polymer ?
#
loop_
_entity_poly.entity_id
_entity_poly.type
_entity_poly.pdbx_seq_one_letter_code
_entity_poly.pdbx_strand_id
1 'polypeptide(L)'
;MIVYVLKIESENKYKIGYTKRKLEKRLKELQTGCPDVIEPVWYFESKYVTKLESYLHRYFKNKKIEGEWFILEDGDIDIIKKECVGFESRIDSLIEHDNPFSIDEFIR
;
A
#
# COMPACT_ATOMS: atom_id res chain seq x y z
N MET A 1 -9.71 7.83 -2.12
CA MET A 1 -8.43 7.55 -1.41
C MET A 1 -7.88 6.23 -1.90
N ILE A 2 -6.61 6.17 -2.18
CA ILE A 2 -6.00 4.95 -2.73
C ILE A 2 -4.71 4.60 -2.01
N VAL A 3 -4.45 3.28 -1.95
CA VAL A 3 -3.13 2.73 -1.68
C VAL A 3 -2.51 2.42 -3.03
N TYR A 4 -1.25 2.76 -3.23
CA TYR A 4 -0.58 2.56 -4.50
C TYR A 4 0.72 1.78 -4.33
N VAL A 5 1.10 1.09 -5.39
CA VAL A 5 2.40 0.44 -5.52
C VAL A 5 3.07 1.03 -6.76
N LEU A 6 4.22 1.64 -6.56
CA LEU A 6 5.02 2.24 -7.62
C LEU A 6 6.33 1.49 -7.74
N LYS A 7 6.94 1.52 -8.91
CA LYS A 7 8.21 0.85 -9.16
C LYS A 7 9.20 1.82 -9.79
N ILE A 8 10.46 1.73 -9.39
CA ILE A 8 11.55 2.36 -10.12
C ILE A 8 11.85 1.44 -11.31
N GLU A 9 11.72 1.98 -12.52
CA GLU A 9 11.78 1.22 -13.77
C GLU A 9 13.01 0.33 -13.89
N SER A 10 14.16 0.82 -13.47
CA SER A 10 15.44 0.12 -13.62
C SER A 10 15.78 -0.86 -12.49
N GLU A 11 14.97 -0.96 -11.46
CA GLU A 11 15.27 -1.73 -10.25
C GLU A 11 14.05 -2.46 -9.71
N ASN A 12 14.27 -3.49 -8.87
CA ASN A 12 13.18 -4.17 -8.16
C ASN A 12 12.80 -3.43 -6.88
N LYS A 13 12.85 -2.11 -6.93
CA LYS A 13 12.46 -1.21 -5.85
C LYS A 13 11.04 -0.75 -6.02
N TYR A 14 10.21 -0.97 -5.00
CA TYR A 14 8.80 -0.62 -5.02
C TYR A 14 8.47 0.28 -3.86
N LYS A 15 7.59 1.24 -4.11
CA LYS A 15 7.07 2.11 -3.07
C LYS A 15 5.62 1.72 -2.78
N ILE A 16 5.34 1.46 -1.51
CA ILE A 16 3.97 1.23 -1.04
C ILE A 16 3.56 2.47 -0.24
N GLY A 17 2.58 3.18 -0.74
CA GLY A 17 2.11 4.40 -0.11
C GLY A 17 0.61 4.60 -0.30
N TYR A 18 0.12 5.74 0.16
CA TYR A 18 -1.27 6.10 -0.05
C TYR A 18 -1.40 7.57 -0.39
N THR A 19 -2.53 7.93 -0.99
CA THR A 19 -2.87 9.33 -1.22
C THR A 19 -4.38 9.52 -1.11
N LYS A 20 -4.75 10.69 -0.61
CA LYS A 20 -6.15 11.15 -0.57
C LYS A 20 -6.50 11.97 -1.79
N ARG A 21 -5.50 12.26 -2.62
CA ARG A 21 -5.64 13.02 -3.87
C ARG A 21 -5.53 12.07 -5.06
N LYS A 22 -5.65 12.64 -6.26
CA LYS A 22 -5.48 11.87 -7.50
C LYS A 22 -4.07 11.31 -7.60
N LEU A 23 -3.97 10.07 -8.08
CA LEU A 23 -2.68 9.39 -8.23
C LEU A 23 -1.73 10.15 -9.14
N GLU A 24 -2.21 10.73 -10.24
CA GLU A 24 -1.38 11.49 -11.18
C GLU A 24 -0.67 12.66 -10.49
N LYS A 25 -1.35 13.34 -9.60
CA LYS A 25 -0.74 14.43 -8.83
C LYS A 25 0.37 13.93 -7.94
N ARG A 26 0.11 12.84 -7.23
CA ARG A 26 1.09 12.24 -6.32
C ARG A 26 2.31 11.75 -7.10
N LEU A 27 2.10 11.13 -8.26
CA LEU A 27 3.19 10.67 -9.13
C LEU A 27 4.09 11.81 -9.57
N LYS A 28 3.52 12.95 -9.97
CA LYS A 28 4.29 14.13 -10.37
C LYS A 28 5.16 14.64 -9.22
N GLU A 29 4.60 14.71 -8.03
CA GLU A 29 5.35 15.15 -6.84
C GLU A 29 6.53 14.24 -6.55
N LEU A 30 6.29 12.93 -6.58
CA LEU A 30 7.33 11.94 -6.32
C LEU A 30 8.40 11.93 -7.42
N GLN A 31 8.00 12.06 -8.67
CA GLN A 31 8.91 12.07 -9.81
C GLN A 31 9.85 13.29 -9.78
N THR A 32 9.35 14.43 -9.33
CA THR A 32 10.14 15.65 -9.23
C THR A 32 11.41 15.49 -8.38
N GLY A 33 11.33 14.69 -7.31
CA GLY A 33 12.47 14.46 -6.43
C GLY A 33 13.27 13.21 -6.75
N CYS A 34 12.98 12.52 -7.85
CA CYS A 34 13.59 11.23 -8.18
C CYS A 34 14.27 11.29 -9.55
N PRO A 35 15.58 10.91 -9.65
CA PRO A 35 16.27 10.90 -10.95
C PRO A 35 15.84 9.74 -11.84
N ASP A 36 15.24 8.71 -11.28
CA ASP A 36 14.80 7.52 -12.03
C ASP A 36 13.32 7.63 -12.39
N VAL A 37 12.90 6.96 -13.47
CA VAL A 37 11.51 6.90 -13.86
C VAL A 37 10.71 6.05 -12.88
N ILE A 38 9.64 6.62 -12.35
CA ILE A 38 8.72 5.94 -11.45
C ILE A 38 7.46 5.57 -12.23
N GLU A 39 7.08 4.30 -12.13
CA GLU A 39 5.90 3.76 -12.80
C GLU A 39 4.87 3.28 -11.81
N PRO A 40 3.57 3.54 -12.05
CA PRO A 40 2.52 2.91 -11.24
C PRO A 40 2.42 1.43 -11.64
N VAL A 41 2.45 0.55 -10.64
CA VAL A 41 2.28 -0.89 -10.85
C VAL A 41 0.84 -1.27 -10.59
N TRP A 42 0.27 -0.74 -9.52
CA TRP A 42 -1.08 -1.07 -9.10
C TRP A 42 -1.58 -0.05 -8.08
N TYR A 43 -2.89 0.10 -8.02
CA TYR A 43 -3.52 0.89 -6.97
C TYR A 43 -4.83 0.26 -6.54
N PHE A 44 -5.25 0.57 -5.33
CA PHE A 44 -6.46 0.02 -4.73
C PHE A 44 -7.21 1.13 -4.01
N GLU A 45 -8.45 1.34 -4.41
CA GLU A 45 -9.30 2.32 -3.75
C GLU A 45 -9.84 1.76 -2.45
N SER A 46 -9.69 2.51 -1.36
CA SER A 46 -10.11 2.06 -0.05
C SER A 46 -10.50 3.23 0.83
N LYS A 47 -11.42 2.96 1.76
CA LYS A 47 -11.79 3.88 2.83
C LYS A 47 -10.75 3.88 3.95
N TYR A 48 -9.89 2.88 4.00
CA TYR A 48 -8.98 2.61 5.13
C TYR A 48 -7.52 2.69 4.71
N VAL A 49 -7.18 3.66 3.86
CA VAL A 49 -5.86 3.70 3.22
C VAL A 49 -4.69 3.78 4.20
N THR A 50 -4.82 4.55 5.27
CA THR A 50 -3.73 4.67 6.25
C THR A 50 -3.49 3.36 6.99
N LYS A 51 -4.58 2.69 7.39
CA LYS A 51 -4.49 1.41 8.08
C LYS A 51 -4.01 0.30 7.16
N LEU A 52 -4.47 0.31 5.92
CA LEU A 52 -4.07 -0.65 4.91
C LEU A 52 -2.58 -0.51 4.56
N GLU A 53 -2.10 0.72 4.37
CA GLU A 53 -0.69 0.97 4.13
C GLU A 53 0.16 0.45 5.30
N SER A 54 -0.24 0.78 6.53
CA SER A 54 0.46 0.31 7.74
C SER A 54 0.51 -1.22 7.81
N TYR A 55 -0.59 -1.86 7.45
CA TYR A 55 -0.67 -3.31 7.40
C TYR A 55 0.32 -3.90 6.38
N LEU A 56 0.35 -3.33 5.17
CA LEU A 56 1.26 -3.80 4.12
C LEU A 56 2.73 -3.56 4.50
N HIS A 57 3.04 -2.41 5.09
CA HIS A 57 4.39 -2.11 5.57
C HIS A 57 4.85 -3.12 6.61
N ARG A 58 3.96 -3.53 7.50
CA ARG A 58 4.25 -4.55 8.51
C ARG A 58 4.41 -5.93 7.88
N TYR A 59 3.54 -6.26 6.93
CA TYR A 59 3.58 -7.55 6.24
C TYR A 59 4.91 -7.75 5.53
N PHE A 60 5.43 -6.71 4.89
CA PHE A 60 6.68 -6.75 4.12
C PHE A 60 7.88 -6.15 4.86
N LYS A 61 7.82 -6.04 6.17
CA LYS A 61 8.88 -5.37 6.95
C LYS A 61 10.28 -5.95 6.71
N ASN A 62 10.39 -7.24 6.42
CA ASN A 62 11.66 -7.92 6.16
C ASN A 62 12.23 -7.59 4.77
N LYS A 63 11.44 -6.99 3.91
CA LYS A 63 11.84 -6.59 2.55
C LYS A 63 12.02 -5.08 2.43
N LYS A 64 11.81 -4.35 3.51
CA LYS A 64 11.92 -2.91 3.55
C LYS A 64 13.38 -2.47 3.46
N ILE A 65 13.64 -1.48 2.61
CA ILE A 65 14.97 -0.88 2.49
C ILE A 65 15.03 0.35 3.39
N GLU A 66 14.15 1.31 3.13
CA GLU A 66 14.15 2.59 3.80
C GLU A 66 12.81 3.29 3.54
N GLY A 67 12.25 3.95 4.56
CA GLY A 67 10.99 4.68 4.43
C GLY A 67 9.84 3.81 3.90
N GLU A 68 9.32 4.18 2.75
CA GLU A 68 8.22 3.45 2.10
C GLU A 68 8.69 2.57 0.94
N TRP A 69 10.02 2.35 0.81
CA TRP A 69 10.61 1.59 -0.26
C TRP A 69 10.93 0.16 0.16
N PHE A 70 10.68 -0.79 -0.75
CA PHE A 70 10.82 -2.22 -0.53
C PHE A 70 11.48 -2.89 -1.73
N ILE A 71 12.21 -3.98 -1.47
CA ILE A 71 12.66 -4.89 -2.54
C ILE A 71 11.60 -5.98 -2.63
N LEU A 72 10.84 -5.98 -3.72
CA LEU A 72 9.76 -6.95 -3.94
C LEU A 72 10.02 -7.79 -5.19
N GLU A 73 9.41 -8.96 -5.21
CA GLU A 73 9.40 -9.87 -6.33
C GLU A 73 8.00 -9.88 -6.97
N ASP A 74 7.88 -10.45 -8.17
CA ASP A 74 6.59 -10.48 -8.87
C ASP A 74 5.47 -11.13 -8.06
N GLY A 75 5.79 -12.22 -7.36
CA GLY A 75 4.82 -12.90 -6.48
C GLY A 75 4.32 -12.03 -5.34
N ASP A 76 5.14 -11.08 -4.88
CA ASP A 76 4.75 -10.17 -3.81
C ASP A 76 3.65 -9.21 -4.26
N ILE A 77 3.64 -8.82 -5.53
CA ILE A 77 2.59 -7.94 -6.07
C ILE A 77 1.23 -8.66 -6.01
N ASP A 78 1.19 -9.93 -6.35
CA ASP A 78 -0.04 -10.73 -6.25
C ASP A 78 -0.50 -10.87 -4.80
N ILE A 79 0.43 -11.01 -3.88
CA ILE A 79 0.14 -11.04 -2.44
C ILE A 79 -0.46 -9.71 -2.00
N ILE A 80 0.10 -8.59 -2.43
CA ILE A 80 -0.43 -7.26 -2.10
C ILE A 80 -1.88 -7.14 -2.57
N LYS A 81 -2.19 -7.57 -3.78
CA LYS A 81 -3.55 -7.51 -4.32
C LYS A 81 -4.52 -8.31 -3.46
N LYS A 82 -4.16 -9.53 -3.08
CA LYS A 82 -4.99 -10.38 -2.23
C LYS A 82 -5.17 -9.78 -0.84
N GLU A 83 -4.08 -9.27 -0.26
CA GLU A 83 -4.12 -8.72 1.09
C GLU A 83 -4.96 -7.45 1.17
N CYS A 84 -4.94 -6.61 0.14
CA CYS A 84 -5.77 -5.40 0.11
C CYS A 84 -7.27 -5.76 0.13
N VAL A 85 -7.68 -6.68 -0.72
CA VAL A 85 -9.08 -7.12 -0.79
C VAL A 85 -9.50 -7.78 0.51
N GLY A 86 -8.68 -8.68 1.03
CA GLY A 86 -8.98 -9.40 2.27
C GLY A 86 -9.02 -8.47 3.49
N PHE A 87 -8.11 -7.52 3.57
CA PHE A 87 -8.06 -6.55 4.66
C PHE A 87 -9.34 -5.70 4.72
N GLU A 88 -9.75 -5.14 3.59
CA GLU A 88 -10.95 -4.31 3.54
C GLU A 88 -12.20 -5.11 3.88
N SER A 89 -12.30 -6.33 3.37
CA SER A 89 -13.42 -7.23 3.68
C SER A 89 -13.49 -7.53 5.19
N ARG A 90 -12.36 -7.78 5.83
CA ARG A 90 -12.32 -8.06 7.28
C ARG A 90 -12.72 -6.84 8.10
N ILE A 91 -12.26 -5.65 7.71
CA ILE A 91 -12.63 -4.42 8.43
C ILE A 91 -14.12 -4.13 8.27
N ASP A 92 -14.66 -4.23 7.07
CA ASP A 92 -16.08 -4.03 6.83
C ASP A 92 -16.92 -5.00 7.65
N SER A 93 -16.49 -6.26 7.74
CA SER A 93 -17.17 -7.27 8.55
C SER A 93 -17.15 -6.91 10.05
N LEU A 94 -16.02 -6.43 10.56
CA LEU A 94 -15.92 -6.00 11.96
C LEU A 94 -16.86 -4.84 12.28
N ILE A 95 -16.95 -3.87 11.38
CA ILE A 95 -17.83 -2.72 11.54
C ILE A 95 -19.30 -3.16 11.45
N GLU A 96 -19.63 -3.97 10.47
CA GLU A 96 -20.99 -4.45 10.21
C GLU A 96 -21.54 -5.24 11.38
N HIS A 97 -20.72 -6.08 12.00
CA HIS A 97 -21.13 -6.91 13.13
C HIS A 97 -20.98 -6.24 14.49
N ASP A 98 -20.69 -4.94 14.50
CA ASP A 98 -20.51 -4.16 15.73
C ASP A 98 -19.51 -4.85 16.68
N ASN A 99 -18.40 -5.28 16.14
CA ASN A 99 -17.38 -6.01 16.89
C ASN A 99 -16.75 -5.10 17.95
N PRO A 100 -16.63 -5.56 19.22
CA PRO A 100 -16.06 -4.74 20.29
C PRO A 100 -14.56 -4.46 20.12
N PHE A 101 -13.86 -5.21 19.27
CA PHE A 101 -12.44 -4.95 19.01
C PHE A 101 -12.29 -3.71 18.13
N SER A 102 -11.33 -2.88 18.45
CA SER A 102 -11.02 -1.72 17.63
C SER A 102 -10.32 -2.16 16.33
N ILE A 103 -10.44 -1.35 15.29
CA ILE A 103 -9.71 -1.59 14.04
C ILE A 103 -8.20 -1.59 14.32
N ASP A 104 -7.74 -0.76 15.26
CA ASP A 104 -6.33 -0.70 15.63
C ASP A 104 -5.84 -2.02 16.24
N GLU A 105 -6.68 -2.69 17.01
CA GLU A 105 -6.35 -4.02 17.54
C GLU A 105 -6.25 -5.06 16.44
N PHE A 106 -7.13 -4.97 15.45
CA PHE A 106 -7.13 -5.89 14.31
C PHE A 106 -5.82 -5.84 13.51
N ILE A 107 -5.23 -4.66 13.34
CA ILE A 107 -4.03 -4.46 12.51
C ILE A 107 -2.70 -4.48 13.28
N ARG A 108 -2.73 -4.77 14.54
CA ARG A 108 -1.51 -4.85 15.36
C ARG A 108 -0.69 -6.12 15.10
#